data_4142fe88df0520eb65fcdddac2fcfe32
#
_entry.id   4142fe88df0520eb65fcdddac2fcfe32
#
_cell.length_a   1.000
_cell.length_b   1.000
_cell.length_c   1.000
_cell.angle_alpha   90.00
_cell.angle_beta   90.00
_cell.angle_gamma   90.00
#
_symmetry.space_group_name_H-M   'P 1'
#
loop_
_entity.id
_entity.type
_entity.pdbx_description
1 polymer ?
#
loop_
_entity_poly.entity_id
_entity_poly.type
_entity_poly.pdbx_seq_one_letter_code
_entity_poly.pdbx_strand_id
1 'polypeptide(L)'
;MRTFTLKGLFLTAVFMVLGCLAIHAADGDLITKQITIKLEEAGTLPSKIGDTKKYKITNLKIMGEINGTDLRFIREMAGCDYKGMGTEGKLVTLDLSEAKIVEGGDFYYGYYDYYDHNSYYYTTSDDVIGDYAFSGCSSLTSLTLPSSVTLIGGHAFEKCSGLTSLTLPSSVTSIGEFAFRYCSGLTSLTLPSGVTTIDYYAFADCRGLTSLTLPSSVTSIGGHAFAWCSGLTSLTLHSSVTSIGDYAFAWCSGLTSLTLPSSVTSIGGHAFESCSGLTSLTLPSSVTEIDWSAFERCNNLKECNCLLDSDLETCLAYSHDDWTKIPVDEIKYYHNGQELTKLEIPSGVDKIGSYSFYKGVNLTSLTLPSSVTSIGSSAFEGCSGLTSVYVSWKSPLSIFASTFKDANTEKCILYVPKGTYDDYWLSNWGIFANIVEYDATGIDHITTSGEAKEISRYAADGQRLEVPAKGLNIVKYSDGSVKKVVVQ
;
A
#
# COMPACT_ATOMS: atom_id res chain seq x y z
N MET A 1 4.50 -39.66 -20.54
CA MET A 1 3.51 -39.81 -19.47
C MET A 1 4.21 -40.38 -18.24
N ARG A 2 4.53 -39.59 -17.26
CA ARG A 2 4.96 -40.02 -15.93
C ARG A 2 4.07 -39.31 -14.92
N THR A 3 3.18 -40.08 -14.35
CA THR A 3 2.29 -39.72 -13.25
C THR A 3 3.15 -39.50 -12.00
N PHE A 4 3.30 -38.24 -11.59
CA PHE A 4 3.80 -37.91 -10.27
C PHE A 4 2.66 -38.05 -9.27
N THR A 5 2.76 -39.04 -8.43
CA THR A 5 1.75 -39.43 -7.47
C THR A 5 1.74 -38.47 -6.26
N LEU A 6 0.54 -38.07 -5.89
CA LEU A 6 0.17 -37.24 -4.72
C LEU A 6 0.71 -37.75 -3.35
N LYS A 7 1.41 -38.87 -3.31
CA LYS A 7 1.98 -39.47 -2.10
C LYS A 7 3.24 -38.77 -1.57
N GLY A 8 3.94 -37.99 -2.39
CA GLY A 8 5.17 -37.30 -1.97
C GLY A 8 4.91 -36.03 -1.12
N LEU A 9 3.79 -35.33 -1.37
CA LEU A 9 3.45 -34.13 -0.60
C LEU A 9 2.88 -34.41 0.80
N PHE A 10 2.22 -35.58 0.97
CA PHE A 10 1.71 -35.99 2.27
C PHE A 10 2.81 -36.44 3.23
N LEU A 11 3.91 -37.01 2.70
CA LEU A 11 5.03 -37.46 3.55
C LEU A 11 5.85 -36.29 4.09
N THR A 12 6.02 -35.21 3.31
CA THR A 12 6.76 -34.02 3.78
C THR A 12 5.98 -33.22 4.82
N ALA A 13 4.67 -33.10 4.69
CA ALA A 13 3.81 -32.47 5.70
C ALA A 13 3.74 -33.27 7.01
N VAL A 14 3.70 -34.62 6.92
CA VAL A 14 3.72 -35.50 8.09
C VAL A 14 5.08 -35.47 8.77
N PHE A 15 6.21 -35.35 8.04
CA PHE A 15 7.54 -35.22 8.65
C PHE A 15 7.77 -33.86 9.31
N MET A 16 7.19 -32.75 8.81
CA MET A 16 7.24 -31.46 9.51
C MET A 16 6.40 -31.46 10.79
N VAL A 17 5.23 -32.09 10.78
CA VAL A 17 4.40 -32.22 12.00
C VAL A 17 5.04 -33.20 12.99
N LEU A 18 5.68 -34.28 12.51
CA LEU A 18 6.42 -35.22 13.38
C LEU A 18 7.75 -34.64 13.87
N GLY A 19 8.40 -33.74 13.11
CA GLY A 19 9.59 -33.02 13.57
C GLY A 19 9.30 -32.05 14.72
N CYS A 20 8.16 -31.36 14.72
CA CYS A 20 7.70 -30.57 15.86
C CYS A 20 7.30 -31.44 17.07
N LEU A 21 6.77 -32.63 16.84
CA LEU A 21 6.45 -33.59 17.92
C LEU A 21 7.68 -34.25 18.55
N ALA A 22 8.76 -34.45 17.79
CA ALA A 22 9.99 -35.08 18.29
C ALA A 22 10.80 -34.15 19.21
N ILE A 23 10.67 -32.81 19.08
CA ILE A 23 11.32 -31.85 19.99
C ILE A 23 10.61 -31.83 21.36
N HIS A 24 9.32 -32.19 21.41
CA HIS A 24 8.56 -32.28 22.68
C HIS A 24 8.73 -33.59 23.47
N ALA A 25 9.37 -34.59 22.89
CA ALA A 25 9.52 -35.90 23.53
C ALA A 25 10.77 -36.02 24.43
N ALA A 26 11.61 -34.98 24.52
CA ALA A 26 12.86 -35.02 25.32
C ALA A 26 12.70 -34.51 26.76
N ASP A 27 11.56 -33.86 27.10
CA ASP A 27 11.33 -33.26 28.41
C ASP A 27 10.23 -34.05 29.17
N GLY A 28 10.55 -35.24 29.64
CA GLY A 28 9.61 -36.16 30.31
C GLY A 28 8.89 -35.65 31.57
N ASP A 29 9.10 -34.38 31.92
CA ASP A 29 8.54 -33.74 33.11
C ASP A 29 7.50 -32.63 32.82
N LEU A 30 7.21 -32.32 31.53
CA LEU A 30 6.28 -31.26 31.16
C LEU A 30 4.81 -31.64 31.35
N ILE A 31 4.01 -30.70 31.85
CA ILE A 31 2.54 -30.82 32.00
C ILE A 31 1.87 -30.22 30.75
N THR A 32 1.61 -31.08 29.76
CA THR A 32 1.03 -30.68 28.46
C THR A 32 -0.48 -30.68 28.43
N LYS A 33 -1.12 -31.40 29.34
CA LYS A 33 -2.58 -31.34 29.50
C LYS A 33 -2.98 -29.97 30.02
N GLN A 34 -4.06 -29.39 29.47
CA GLN A 34 -4.59 -28.11 29.94
C GLN A 34 -4.87 -28.15 31.46
N ILE A 35 -4.28 -27.23 32.18
CA ILE A 35 -4.57 -26.95 33.58
C ILE A 35 -5.56 -25.78 33.62
N THR A 36 -6.71 -25.97 34.23
CA THR A 36 -7.69 -24.91 34.48
C THR A 36 -7.64 -24.49 35.94
N ILE A 37 -7.43 -23.19 36.19
CA ILE A 37 -7.40 -22.61 37.54
C ILE A 37 -8.47 -21.54 37.63
N LYS A 38 -9.37 -21.72 38.63
CA LYS A 38 -10.30 -20.70 39.05
C LYS A 38 -9.71 -19.92 40.22
N LEU A 39 -9.57 -18.63 40.04
CA LEU A 39 -9.19 -17.69 41.08
C LEU A 39 -10.43 -17.12 41.72
N GLU A 40 -10.55 -17.29 43.03
CA GLU A 40 -11.62 -16.68 43.84
C GLU A 40 -11.19 -15.28 44.30
N GLU A 41 -9.91 -14.99 44.27
CA GLU A 41 -9.29 -13.72 44.64
C GLU A 41 -8.09 -13.45 43.73
N ALA A 42 -7.98 -12.22 43.20
CA ALA A 42 -6.86 -11.78 42.36
C ALA A 42 -5.53 -11.80 43.14
N GLY A 43 -4.42 -12.12 42.49
CA GLY A 43 -3.10 -12.23 43.11
C GLY A 43 -2.78 -13.60 43.72
N THR A 44 -3.68 -14.58 43.60
CA THR A 44 -3.50 -15.90 44.24
C THR A 44 -2.96 -17.00 43.33
N LEU A 45 -2.72 -16.74 42.03
CA LEU A 45 -2.18 -17.71 41.08
C LEU A 45 -0.85 -18.33 41.56
N PRO A 46 0.12 -17.55 42.08
CA PRO A 46 1.39 -18.11 42.59
C PRO A 46 1.18 -19.19 43.65
N SER A 47 0.26 -18.98 44.61
CA SER A 47 -0.04 -19.94 45.65
C SER A 47 -0.77 -21.20 45.14
N LYS A 48 -1.55 -21.07 44.06
CA LYS A 48 -2.31 -22.19 43.45
C LYS A 48 -1.40 -23.12 42.64
N ILE A 49 -0.41 -22.58 41.95
CA ILE A 49 0.52 -23.36 41.09
C ILE A 49 1.76 -23.80 41.87
N GLY A 50 2.38 -22.86 42.60
CA GLY A 50 3.64 -23.05 43.32
C GLY A 50 4.87 -23.12 42.40
N ASP A 51 6.05 -22.84 42.97
CA ASP A 51 7.31 -22.73 42.22
C ASP A 51 7.76 -24.03 41.55
N THR A 52 7.41 -25.17 42.12
CA THR A 52 7.81 -26.49 41.59
C THR A 52 7.16 -26.86 40.27
N LYS A 53 5.97 -26.32 39.97
CA LYS A 53 5.19 -26.58 38.74
C LYS A 53 5.25 -25.44 37.74
N LYS A 54 5.67 -24.24 38.17
CA LYS A 54 5.66 -23.01 37.39
C LYS A 54 6.27 -23.17 35.98
N TYR A 55 7.42 -23.81 35.89
CA TYR A 55 8.12 -23.96 34.62
C TYR A 55 7.80 -25.27 33.87
N LYS A 56 6.87 -26.09 34.40
CA LYS A 56 6.46 -27.36 33.77
C LYS A 56 5.16 -27.29 33.02
N ILE A 57 4.29 -26.31 33.33
CA ILE A 57 2.98 -26.14 32.68
C ILE A 57 3.15 -25.48 31.31
N THR A 58 2.64 -26.16 30.28
CA THR A 58 2.68 -25.65 28.90
C THR A 58 1.31 -25.14 28.42
N ASN A 59 0.22 -25.50 29.08
CA ASN A 59 -1.14 -25.15 28.68
C ASN A 59 -1.96 -24.77 29.92
N LEU A 60 -2.34 -23.50 30.01
CA LEU A 60 -3.01 -22.91 31.19
C LEU A 60 -4.27 -22.15 30.78
N LYS A 61 -5.38 -22.45 31.46
CA LYS A 61 -6.59 -21.65 31.45
C LYS A 61 -6.80 -21.03 32.82
N ILE A 62 -7.10 -19.74 32.87
CA ILE A 62 -7.38 -18.99 34.09
C ILE A 62 -8.81 -18.45 34.01
N MET A 63 -9.55 -18.56 35.09
CA MET A 63 -10.90 -18.05 35.27
C MET A 63 -10.95 -17.16 36.53
N GLY A 64 -11.73 -16.10 36.50
CA GLY A 64 -11.84 -15.15 37.60
C GLY A 64 -10.95 -13.94 37.45
N GLU A 65 -10.79 -13.16 38.52
CA GLU A 65 -10.01 -11.91 38.48
C GLU A 65 -8.50 -12.18 38.58
N ILE A 66 -7.73 -11.46 37.74
CA ILE A 66 -6.27 -11.47 37.76
C ILE A 66 -5.72 -10.05 37.89
N ASN A 67 -4.64 -9.88 38.66
CA ASN A 67 -3.98 -8.59 38.84
C ASN A 67 -2.48 -8.68 38.55
N GLY A 68 -1.71 -7.63 38.92
CA GLY A 68 -0.28 -7.52 38.65
C GLY A 68 0.55 -8.66 39.19
N THR A 69 0.21 -9.20 40.39
CA THR A 69 0.88 -10.35 41.00
C THR A 69 0.72 -11.62 40.12
N ASP A 70 -0.50 -11.88 39.65
CA ASP A 70 -0.78 -13.02 38.76
C ASP A 70 -0.10 -12.84 37.42
N LEU A 71 -0.14 -11.65 36.83
CA LEU A 71 0.47 -11.36 35.54
C LEU A 71 1.99 -11.50 35.60
N ARG A 72 2.64 -11.02 36.68
CA ARG A 72 4.07 -11.23 36.91
C ARG A 72 4.43 -12.73 36.89
N PHE A 73 3.64 -13.56 37.56
CA PHE A 73 3.85 -15.00 37.62
C PHE A 73 3.63 -15.68 36.24
N ILE A 74 2.59 -15.25 35.52
CA ILE A 74 2.32 -15.72 34.15
C ILE A 74 3.50 -15.37 33.21
N ARG A 75 4.07 -14.18 33.30
CA ARG A 75 5.25 -13.78 32.51
C ARG A 75 6.41 -14.73 32.75
N GLU A 76 6.71 -15.06 34.00
CA GLU A 76 7.80 -16.00 34.33
C GLU A 76 7.52 -17.40 33.76
N MET A 77 6.27 -17.87 33.78
CA MET A 77 5.85 -19.10 33.13
C MET A 77 6.00 -19.04 31.60
N ALA A 78 5.83 -17.87 31.02
CA ALA A 78 5.88 -17.60 29.59
C ALA A 78 7.29 -17.25 29.06
N GLY A 79 8.32 -17.40 29.86
CA GLY A 79 9.72 -17.27 29.43
C GLY A 79 10.35 -15.91 29.73
N CYS A 80 9.72 -15.01 30.52
CA CYS A 80 10.24 -13.67 30.78
C CYS A 80 9.88 -13.20 32.18
N ASP A 81 10.84 -12.71 32.97
CA ASP A 81 10.59 -12.15 34.31
C ASP A 81 10.11 -10.69 34.23
N TYR A 82 9.90 -10.09 35.41
CA TYR A 82 9.48 -8.70 35.55
C TYR A 82 10.53 -7.66 35.12
N LYS A 83 11.79 -8.05 34.95
CA LYS A 83 12.88 -7.21 34.44
C LYS A 83 13.12 -7.37 32.94
N GLY A 84 12.32 -8.18 32.26
CA GLY A 84 12.54 -8.53 30.87
C GLY A 84 13.63 -9.58 30.63
N MET A 85 14.11 -10.25 31.70
CA MET A 85 15.13 -11.30 31.60
C MET A 85 14.49 -12.64 31.31
N GLY A 86 15.17 -13.47 30.49
CA GLY A 86 14.67 -14.80 30.14
C GLY A 86 14.56 -15.71 31.37
N THR A 87 13.49 -16.52 31.42
CA THR A 87 13.26 -17.57 32.41
C THR A 87 13.19 -18.94 31.73
N GLU A 88 13.11 -20.01 32.52
CA GLU A 88 12.92 -21.36 32.02
C GLU A 88 11.44 -21.69 31.71
N GLY A 89 10.56 -20.69 31.70
CA GLY A 89 9.13 -20.84 31.44
C GLY A 89 8.84 -21.54 30.12
N LYS A 90 7.89 -22.48 30.15
CA LYS A 90 7.49 -23.31 29.00
C LYS A 90 6.00 -23.15 28.66
N LEU A 91 5.35 -22.09 29.11
CA LEU A 91 3.95 -21.84 28.81
C LEU A 91 3.78 -21.52 27.34
N VAL A 92 3.10 -22.40 26.61
CA VAL A 92 2.86 -22.32 25.17
C VAL A 92 1.49 -21.76 24.87
N THR A 93 0.47 -22.22 25.63
CA THR A 93 -0.93 -21.81 25.45
C THR A 93 -1.45 -21.20 26.72
N LEU A 94 -1.99 -19.99 26.62
CA LEU A 94 -2.65 -19.27 27.71
C LEU A 94 -4.06 -18.86 27.28
N ASP A 95 -5.07 -19.35 28.02
CA ASP A 95 -6.47 -19.00 27.83
C ASP A 95 -6.95 -18.11 28.99
N LEU A 96 -7.19 -16.85 28.72
CA LEU A 96 -7.74 -15.86 29.63
C LEU A 96 -9.22 -15.48 29.26
N SER A 97 -9.87 -16.24 28.39
CA SER A 97 -11.20 -15.91 27.88
C SER A 97 -12.26 -15.72 28.98
N GLU A 98 -12.10 -16.42 30.11
CA GLU A 98 -13.00 -16.34 31.30
C GLU A 98 -12.30 -15.61 32.47
N ALA A 99 -11.18 -14.95 32.22
CA ALA A 99 -10.54 -14.08 33.20
C ALA A 99 -11.04 -12.64 33.05
N LYS A 100 -10.84 -11.85 34.12
CA LYS A 100 -11.03 -10.40 34.14
C LYS A 100 -9.76 -9.75 34.68
N ILE A 101 -9.22 -8.79 33.97
CA ILE A 101 -8.06 -8.02 34.45
C ILE A 101 -8.59 -6.94 35.37
N VAL A 102 -8.01 -6.85 36.58
CA VAL A 102 -8.39 -5.86 37.59
C VAL A 102 -7.16 -5.09 38.08
N GLU A 103 -7.35 -3.87 38.50
CA GLU A 103 -6.32 -3.06 39.11
C GLU A 103 -5.77 -3.71 40.41
N GLY A 104 -4.49 -3.53 40.69
CA GLY A 104 -3.85 -3.94 41.93
C GLY A 104 -2.79 -5.01 41.81
N GLY A 105 -2.38 -5.57 42.96
CA GLY A 105 -1.25 -6.49 43.05
C GLY A 105 0.11 -5.82 42.92
N ASP A 106 1.16 -6.64 42.78
CA ASP A 106 2.53 -6.16 42.53
C ASP A 106 2.66 -5.65 41.09
N PHE A 107 3.71 -4.85 40.84
CA PHE A 107 4.08 -4.54 39.48
C PHE A 107 4.50 -5.82 38.71
N TYR A 108 4.06 -5.94 37.47
CA TYR A 108 4.37 -7.09 36.63
C TYR A 108 5.59 -6.88 35.72
N TYR A 109 5.99 -5.61 35.51
CA TYR A 109 7.17 -5.22 34.73
C TYR A 109 7.81 -3.97 35.33
N GLY A 110 9.15 -3.89 35.22
CA GLY A 110 9.87 -2.70 35.65
C GLY A 110 11.29 -2.67 35.09
N TYR A 111 11.74 -1.48 34.74
CA TYR A 111 13.09 -1.25 34.27
C TYR A 111 13.66 0.05 34.86
N TYR A 112 14.98 0.15 34.84
CA TYR A 112 15.71 1.37 35.19
C TYR A 112 16.13 2.08 33.90
N ASP A 113 15.75 3.34 33.74
CA ASP A 113 16.18 4.16 32.62
C ASP A 113 17.48 4.90 33.00
N TYR A 114 18.54 4.62 32.21
CA TYR A 114 19.86 5.22 32.45
C TYR A 114 19.96 6.68 31.96
N TYR A 115 19.02 7.16 31.14
CA TYR A 115 19.05 8.53 30.62
C TYR A 115 18.43 9.52 31.60
N ASP A 116 17.31 9.19 32.21
CA ASP A 116 16.63 10.03 33.17
C ASP A 116 16.88 9.62 34.65
N HIS A 117 17.60 8.51 34.85
CA HIS A 117 17.94 7.94 36.16
C HIS A 117 16.71 7.55 37.00
N ASN A 118 15.60 7.16 36.35
CA ASN A 118 14.38 6.76 37.03
C ASN A 118 14.11 5.24 36.87
N SER A 119 13.38 4.70 37.82
CA SER A 119 12.82 3.35 37.77
C SER A 119 11.34 3.42 37.43
N TYR A 120 10.94 2.70 36.39
CA TYR A 120 9.57 2.62 35.95
C TYR A 120 8.98 1.27 36.31
N TYR A 121 7.76 1.27 36.87
CA TYR A 121 7.05 0.08 37.29
C TYR A 121 5.63 0.09 36.75
N TYR A 122 5.20 -1.02 36.16
CA TYR A 122 3.89 -1.17 35.51
C TYR A 122 3.00 -2.11 36.31
N THR A 123 1.79 -1.65 36.59
CA THR A 123 0.75 -2.38 37.33
C THR A 123 -0.46 -2.59 36.42
N THR A 124 -1.36 -3.50 36.78
CA THR A 124 -2.60 -3.71 36.05
C THR A 124 -3.62 -2.61 36.26
N SER A 125 -4.44 -2.38 35.25
CA SER A 125 -5.66 -1.57 35.28
C SER A 125 -6.84 -2.37 34.74
N ASP A 126 -8.04 -1.98 35.14
CA ASP A 126 -9.24 -2.71 34.77
C ASP A 126 -9.41 -2.81 33.25
N ASP A 127 -9.61 -4.04 32.75
CA ASP A 127 -9.88 -4.36 31.36
C ASP A 127 -8.84 -3.81 30.34
N VAL A 128 -7.58 -3.70 30.80
CA VAL A 128 -6.43 -3.20 29.98
C VAL A 128 -5.33 -4.25 29.95
N ILE A 129 -4.81 -4.56 28.76
CA ILE A 129 -3.49 -5.16 28.62
C ILE A 129 -2.50 -4.00 28.65
N GLY A 130 -1.92 -3.73 29.82
CA GLY A 130 -1.05 -2.58 30.07
C GLY A 130 0.28 -2.65 29.32
N ASP A 131 1.05 -1.57 29.43
CA ASP A 131 2.37 -1.49 28.79
C ASP A 131 3.29 -2.63 29.28
N TYR A 132 4.03 -3.24 28.35
CA TYR A 132 4.93 -4.39 28.59
C TYR A 132 4.28 -5.65 29.18
N ALA A 133 2.93 -5.75 29.26
CA ALA A 133 2.23 -6.82 29.95
C ALA A 133 2.73 -8.25 29.64
N PHE A 134 3.02 -8.55 28.35
CA PHE A 134 3.57 -9.81 27.87
C PHE A 134 4.90 -9.62 27.13
N SER A 135 5.53 -8.44 27.24
CA SER A 135 6.81 -8.20 26.55
C SER A 135 7.84 -9.27 26.89
N GLY A 136 8.48 -9.87 25.86
CA GLY A 136 9.47 -10.91 26.01
C GLY A 136 8.93 -12.31 26.29
N CYS A 137 7.62 -12.52 26.37
CA CYS A 137 7.00 -13.83 26.61
C CYS A 137 7.11 -14.73 25.36
N SER A 138 8.34 -15.09 24.99
CA SER A 138 8.67 -15.74 23.72
C SER A 138 8.24 -17.20 23.61
N SER A 139 7.91 -17.87 24.71
CA SER A 139 7.41 -19.25 24.67
C SER A 139 5.91 -19.34 24.33
N LEU A 140 5.14 -18.24 24.47
CA LEU A 140 3.72 -18.22 24.08
C LEU A 140 3.59 -18.35 22.57
N THR A 141 2.82 -19.35 22.14
CA THR A 141 2.42 -19.54 20.72
C THR A 141 0.94 -19.21 20.50
N SER A 142 0.13 -19.31 21.55
CA SER A 142 -1.31 -19.04 21.51
C SER A 142 -1.74 -18.33 22.78
N LEU A 143 -2.48 -17.24 22.62
CA LEU A 143 -3.07 -16.47 23.71
C LEU A 143 -4.50 -16.09 23.35
N THR A 144 -5.43 -16.35 24.27
CA THR A 144 -6.81 -15.86 24.19
C THR A 144 -7.02 -14.80 25.27
N LEU A 145 -7.38 -13.60 24.87
CA LEU A 145 -7.62 -12.47 25.76
C LEU A 145 -9.08 -12.43 26.26
N PRO A 146 -9.34 -11.81 27.43
CA PRO A 146 -10.69 -11.52 27.88
C PRO A 146 -11.46 -10.63 26.90
N SER A 147 -12.74 -10.91 26.71
CA SER A 147 -13.60 -10.11 25.81
C SER A 147 -13.86 -8.67 26.29
N SER A 148 -13.57 -8.38 27.55
CA SER A 148 -13.69 -7.06 28.15
C SER A 148 -12.54 -6.11 27.84
N VAL A 149 -11.41 -6.62 27.34
CA VAL A 149 -10.21 -5.81 27.07
C VAL A 149 -10.49 -4.74 26.03
N THR A 150 -10.22 -3.49 26.37
CA THR A 150 -10.48 -2.31 25.54
C THR A 150 -9.24 -1.65 24.96
N LEU A 151 -8.06 -1.88 25.57
CA LEU A 151 -6.79 -1.27 25.18
C LEU A 151 -5.67 -2.31 25.24
N ILE A 152 -4.79 -2.23 24.25
CA ILE A 152 -3.47 -2.88 24.22
C ILE A 152 -2.42 -1.78 24.36
N GLY A 153 -1.67 -1.79 25.46
CA GLY A 153 -0.67 -0.78 25.79
C GLY A 153 0.60 -0.85 24.94
N GLY A 154 1.47 0.12 25.17
CA GLY A 154 2.77 0.17 24.50
C GLY A 154 3.64 -1.03 24.87
N HIS A 155 4.39 -1.59 23.90
CA HIS A 155 5.25 -2.77 24.09
C HIS A 155 4.54 -4.01 24.68
N ALA A 156 3.20 -4.05 24.71
CA ALA A 156 2.44 -5.07 25.44
C ALA A 156 2.82 -6.51 25.04
N PHE A 157 3.10 -6.77 23.78
CA PHE A 157 3.54 -8.07 23.23
C PHE A 157 4.90 -7.97 22.53
N GLU A 158 5.69 -6.93 22.79
CA GLU A 158 7.00 -6.78 22.15
C GLU A 158 7.86 -8.04 22.40
N LYS A 159 8.52 -8.55 21.33
CA LYS A 159 9.36 -9.75 21.36
C LYS A 159 8.63 -11.05 21.73
N CYS A 160 7.32 -11.13 21.61
CA CYS A 160 6.58 -12.40 21.67
C CYS A 160 6.82 -13.21 20.39
N SER A 161 8.07 -13.61 20.14
CA SER A 161 8.50 -14.23 18.88
C SER A 161 7.88 -15.61 18.61
N GLY A 162 7.39 -16.28 19.64
CA GLY A 162 6.67 -17.56 19.52
C GLY A 162 5.22 -17.42 19.10
N LEU A 163 4.61 -16.24 19.27
CA LEU A 163 3.19 -16.02 19.03
C LEU A 163 2.87 -16.16 17.54
N THR A 164 2.10 -17.21 17.18
CA THR A 164 1.77 -17.50 15.77
C THR A 164 0.46 -16.87 15.31
N SER A 165 -0.47 -16.72 16.24
CA SER A 165 -1.77 -16.08 16.00
C SER A 165 -2.27 -15.42 17.27
N LEU A 166 -2.94 -14.30 17.12
CA LEU A 166 -3.65 -13.62 18.20
C LEU A 166 -4.94 -13.03 17.64
N THR A 167 -6.04 -13.36 18.29
CA THR A 167 -7.34 -12.72 18.01
C THR A 167 -7.56 -11.65 19.06
N LEU A 168 -7.61 -10.41 18.64
CA LEU A 168 -7.94 -9.29 19.50
C LEU A 168 -9.46 -9.22 19.70
N PRO A 169 -9.95 -9.00 20.94
CA PRO A 169 -11.37 -8.80 21.21
C PRO A 169 -11.96 -7.62 20.43
N SER A 170 -13.22 -7.72 20.05
CA SER A 170 -13.92 -6.64 19.33
C SER A 170 -14.07 -5.34 20.14
N SER A 171 -13.90 -5.41 21.45
CA SER A 171 -13.88 -4.28 22.39
C SER A 171 -12.61 -3.42 22.30
N VAL A 172 -11.52 -3.95 21.70
CA VAL A 172 -10.26 -3.20 21.59
C VAL A 172 -10.41 -2.04 20.61
N THR A 173 -10.13 -0.84 21.09
CA THR A 173 -10.19 0.40 20.30
C THR A 173 -8.82 1.07 20.09
N SER A 174 -7.79 0.67 20.84
CA SER A 174 -6.46 1.23 20.76
C SER A 174 -5.39 0.17 20.89
N ILE A 175 -4.33 0.31 20.08
CA ILE A 175 -3.11 -0.50 20.10
C ILE A 175 -1.95 0.49 20.18
N GLY A 176 -1.16 0.41 21.25
CA GLY A 176 -0.09 1.36 21.53
C GLY A 176 1.17 1.15 20.70
N GLU A 177 2.10 2.07 20.85
CA GLU A 177 3.41 2.04 20.20
C GLU A 177 4.17 0.75 20.54
N PHE A 178 4.87 0.17 19.54
CA PHE A 178 5.68 -1.06 19.70
C PHE A 178 4.89 -2.29 20.20
N ALA A 179 3.56 -2.25 20.26
CA ALA A 179 2.74 -3.26 20.94
C ALA A 179 3.05 -4.69 20.50
N PHE A 180 3.30 -4.95 19.22
CA PHE A 180 3.64 -6.26 18.64
C PHE A 180 5.01 -6.28 17.94
N ARG A 181 5.89 -5.32 18.27
CA ARG A 181 7.22 -5.27 17.65
C ARG A 181 7.99 -6.58 17.92
N TYR A 182 8.68 -7.12 16.91
CA TYR A 182 9.43 -8.38 16.96
C TYR A 182 8.56 -9.63 17.21
N CYS A 183 7.25 -9.59 16.98
CA CYS A 183 6.40 -10.79 16.95
C CYS A 183 6.65 -11.57 15.66
N SER A 184 7.88 -12.09 15.47
CA SER A 184 8.34 -12.72 14.22
C SER A 184 7.61 -14.01 13.85
N GLY A 185 6.96 -14.66 14.82
CA GLY A 185 6.12 -15.85 14.59
C GLY A 185 4.72 -15.55 14.08
N LEU A 186 4.24 -14.29 14.19
CA LEU A 186 2.88 -13.93 13.84
C LEU A 186 2.67 -14.04 12.32
N THR A 187 1.80 -14.98 11.91
CA THR A 187 1.56 -15.27 10.48
C THR A 187 0.34 -14.58 9.93
N SER A 188 -0.61 -14.24 10.77
CA SER A 188 -1.85 -13.54 10.42
C SER A 188 -2.25 -12.57 11.50
N LEU A 189 -2.88 -11.47 11.12
CA LEU A 189 -3.38 -10.42 12.00
C LEU A 189 -4.79 -10.03 11.57
N THR A 190 -5.73 -10.05 12.53
CA THR A 190 -7.07 -9.49 12.35
C THR A 190 -7.27 -8.40 13.39
N LEU A 191 -7.46 -7.18 12.91
CA LEU A 191 -7.69 -6.02 13.76
C LEU A 191 -9.20 -5.79 13.98
N PRO A 192 -9.62 -5.44 15.20
CA PRO A 192 -11.02 -5.09 15.49
C PRO A 192 -11.46 -3.79 14.77
N SER A 193 -12.75 -3.72 14.48
CA SER A 193 -13.35 -2.53 13.84
C SER A 193 -13.37 -1.27 14.72
N GLY A 194 -13.00 -1.38 16.00
CA GLY A 194 -12.83 -0.22 16.90
C GLY A 194 -11.50 0.51 16.72
N VAL A 195 -10.49 -0.13 16.10
CA VAL A 195 -9.15 0.45 15.92
C VAL A 195 -9.18 1.47 14.78
N THR A 196 -8.82 2.72 15.04
CA THR A 196 -8.85 3.82 14.07
C THR A 196 -7.47 4.24 13.58
N THR A 197 -6.43 3.95 14.34
CA THR A 197 -5.03 4.28 14.02
C THR A 197 -4.13 3.08 14.30
N ILE A 198 -3.07 2.92 13.50
CA ILE A 198 -1.98 1.99 13.78
C ILE A 198 -0.81 2.85 14.23
N ASP A 199 -0.36 2.65 15.47
CA ASP A 199 0.61 3.52 16.11
C ASP A 199 2.06 3.20 15.68
N TYR A 200 2.99 4.02 16.17
CA TYR A 200 4.42 3.97 15.85
C TYR A 200 5.04 2.60 16.20
N TYR A 201 5.72 1.95 15.22
CA TYR A 201 6.32 0.61 15.33
C TYR A 201 5.36 -0.52 15.79
N ALA A 202 4.06 -0.32 15.80
CA ALA A 202 3.10 -1.25 16.43
C ALA A 202 3.29 -2.72 15.99
N PHE A 203 3.62 -2.98 14.74
CA PHE A 203 3.82 -4.31 14.15
C PHE A 203 5.18 -4.46 13.45
N ALA A 204 6.17 -3.62 13.79
CA ALA A 204 7.48 -3.70 13.15
C ALA A 204 8.17 -5.04 13.45
N ASP A 205 8.94 -5.56 12.48
CA ASP A 205 9.63 -6.85 12.58
C ASP A 205 8.71 -8.08 12.77
N CYS A 206 7.43 -7.99 12.41
CA CYS A 206 6.52 -9.13 12.29
C CYS A 206 6.83 -9.92 11.00
N ARG A 207 8.03 -10.54 10.93
CA ARG A 207 8.57 -11.16 9.71
C ARG A 207 7.77 -12.35 9.20
N GLY A 208 6.98 -12.99 10.07
CA GLY A 208 6.09 -14.10 9.71
C GLY A 208 4.79 -13.67 9.03
N LEU A 209 4.42 -12.38 9.13
CA LEU A 209 3.16 -11.86 8.60
C LEU A 209 3.17 -11.93 7.07
N THR A 210 2.24 -12.71 6.50
CA THR A 210 2.21 -12.94 5.04
C THR A 210 1.19 -12.07 4.32
N SER A 211 0.13 -11.67 5.00
CA SER A 211 -0.92 -10.80 4.46
C SER A 211 -1.42 -9.84 5.51
N LEU A 212 -1.81 -8.65 5.09
CA LEU A 212 -2.40 -7.62 5.94
C LEU A 212 -3.65 -7.06 5.28
N THR A 213 -4.76 -7.10 6.04
CA THR A 213 -6.01 -6.42 5.69
C THR A 213 -6.39 -5.53 6.86
N LEU A 214 -6.40 -4.22 6.64
CA LEU A 214 -6.81 -3.26 7.64
C LEU A 214 -8.34 -3.08 7.62
N PRO A 215 -9.00 -2.92 8.79
CA PRO A 215 -10.43 -2.65 8.84
C PRO A 215 -10.78 -1.25 8.34
N SER A 216 -12.03 -1.06 7.95
CA SER A 216 -12.55 0.22 7.45
C SER A 216 -12.53 1.37 8.48
N SER A 217 -12.24 1.08 9.72
CA SER A 217 -12.06 2.08 10.78
C SER A 217 -10.70 2.77 10.75
N VAL A 218 -9.67 2.12 10.17
CA VAL A 218 -8.31 2.67 10.17
C VAL A 218 -8.21 3.80 9.14
N THR A 219 -7.83 4.98 9.60
CA THR A 219 -7.68 6.20 8.80
C THR A 219 -6.22 6.60 8.58
N SER A 220 -5.31 6.20 9.47
CA SER A 220 -3.89 6.52 9.36
C SER A 220 -3.00 5.36 9.81
N ILE A 221 -1.83 5.26 9.18
CA ILE A 221 -0.80 4.30 9.48
C ILE A 221 0.42 5.09 9.96
N GLY A 222 0.82 4.85 11.21
CA GLY A 222 1.92 5.54 11.87
C GLY A 222 3.29 5.17 11.31
N GLY A 223 4.30 5.94 11.72
CA GLY A 223 5.68 5.70 11.28
C GLY A 223 6.18 4.33 11.71
N HIS A 224 6.92 3.65 10.82
CA HIS A 224 7.48 2.30 11.02
C HIS A 224 6.45 1.21 11.40
N ALA A 225 5.15 1.46 11.30
CA ALA A 225 4.10 0.58 11.84
C ALA A 225 4.25 -0.90 11.40
N PHE A 226 4.65 -1.16 10.16
CA PHE A 226 4.89 -2.49 9.59
C PHE A 226 6.31 -2.63 9.01
N ALA A 227 7.26 -1.80 9.44
CA ALA A 227 8.63 -1.91 8.94
C ALA A 227 9.22 -3.30 9.22
N TRP A 228 10.07 -3.80 8.32
CA TRP A 228 10.70 -5.13 8.38
C TRP A 228 9.74 -6.33 8.38
N CYS A 229 8.48 -6.15 7.99
CA CYS A 229 7.55 -7.26 7.73
C CYS A 229 7.93 -7.98 6.43
N SER A 230 9.12 -8.60 6.38
CA SER A 230 9.70 -9.17 5.15
C SER A 230 8.92 -10.35 4.56
N GLY A 231 8.06 -11.00 5.35
CA GLY A 231 7.15 -12.04 4.87
C GLY A 231 5.89 -11.52 4.18
N LEU A 232 5.61 -10.20 4.29
CA LEU A 232 4.37 -9.61 3.75
C LEU A 232 4.39 -9.63 2.23
N THR A 233 3.53 -10.47 1.63
CA THR A 233 3.40 -10.61 0.17
C THR A 233 2.18 -9.90 -0.39
N SER A 234 1.19 -9.63 0.45
CA SER A 234 -0.08 -8.99 0.08
C SER A 234 -0.48 -7.93 1.10
N LEU A 235 -0.78 -6.73 0.61
CA LEU A 235 -1.26 -5.60 1.40
C LEU A 235 -2.57 -5.09 0.80
N THR A 236 -3.62 -5.05 1.61
CA THR A 236 -4.91 -4.46 1.25
C THR A 236 -5.23 -3.31 2.20
N LEU A 237 -5.26 -2.10 1.67
CA LEU A 237 -5.66 -0.89 2.39
C LEU A 237 -7.11 -0.55 2.06
N HIS A 238 -7.89 -0.23 3.10
CA HIS A 238 -9.27 0.21 2.93
C HIS A 238 -9.34 1.67 2.48
N SER A 239 -10.43 2.05 1.81
CA SER A 239 -10.70 3.43 1.35
C SER A 239 -10.89 4.47 2.47
N SER A 240 -10.69 4.10 3.72
CA SER A 240 -10.61 5.01 4.87
C SER A 240 -9.20 5.56 5.11
N VAL A 241 -8.15 4.86 4.63
CA VAL A 241 -6.76 5.27 4.87
C VAL A 241 -6.45 6.49 4.00
N THR A 242 -6.05 7.59 4.65
CA THR A 242 -5.75 8.87 3.98
C THR A 242 -4.24 9.17 3.92
N SER A 243 -3.45 8.63 4.85
CA SER A 243 -2.01 8.87 4.92
C SER A 243 -1.22 7.64 5.34
N ILE A 244 -0.01 7.52 4.81
CA ILE A 244 0.97 6.49 5.14
C ILE A 244 2.18 7.19 5.73
N GLY A 245 2.52 6.87 6.98
CA GLY A 245 3.61 7.50 7.73
C GLY A 245 5.00 7.11 7.25
N ASP A 246 6.01 7.80 7.79
CA ASP A 246 7.41 7.55 7.46
C ASP A 246 7.81 6.11 7.79
N TYR A 247 8.54 5.45 6.89
CA TYR A 247 9.01 4.06 7.02
C TYR A 247 7.90 3.02 7.27
N ALA A 248 6.61 3.36 7.10
CA ALA A 248 5.50 2.51 7.53
C ALA A 248 5.58 1.06 7.04
N PHE A 249 6.06 0.82 5.82
CA PHE A 249 6.27 -0.49 5.19
C PHE A 249 7.71 -0.69 4.70
N ALA A 250 8.68 0.06 5.25
CA ALA A 250 10.07 -0.09 4.85
C ALA A 250 10.57 -1.51 5.10
N TRP A 251 11.42 -2.04 4.18
CA TRP A 251 11.96 -3.42 4.21
C TRP A 251 10.91 -4.55 4.16
N CYS A 252 9.70 -4.26 3.67
CA CYS A 252 8.71 -5.29 3.32
C CYS A 252 9.11 -5.98 2.01
N SER A 253 10.23 -6.70 2.02
CA SER A 253 10.87 -7.27 0.82
C SER A 253 10.05 -8.36 0.12
N GLY A 254 9.05 -8.93 0.80
CA GLY A 254 8.11 -9.90 0.22
C GLY A 254 7.01 -9.28 -0.64
N LEU A 255 6.75 -7.96 -0.49
CA LEU A 255 5.67 -7.28 -1.20
C LEU A 255 5.98 -7.19 -2.70
N THR A 256 5.11 -7.78 -3.53
CA THR A 256 5.34 -7.86 -4.98
C THR A 256 4.57 -6.82 -5.78
N SER A 257 3.43 -6.38 -5.27
CA SER A 257 2.60 -5.35 -5.88
C SER A 257 1.98 -4.45 -4.80
N LEU A 258 1.74 -3.20 -5.13
CA LEU A 258 1.10 -2.22 -4.27
C LEU A 258 0.00 -1.49 -5.04
N THR A 259 -1.21 -1.52 -4.49
CA THR A 259 -2.34 -0.72 -4.98
C THR A 259 -2.83 0.14 -3.83
N LEU A 260 -2.79 1.46 -4.02
CA LEU A 260 -3.29 2.41 -3.04
C LEU A 260 -4.74 2.80 -3.37
N PRO A 261 -5.61 2.95 -2.35
CA PRO A 261 -6.98 3.43 -2.54
C PRO A 261 -7.01 4.94 -2.84
N SER A 262 -8.08 5.40 -3.48
CA SER A 262 -8.28 6.82 -3.85
C SER A 262 -8.42 7.78 -2.65
N SER A 263 -8.45 7.28 -1.46
CA SER A 263 -8.42 8.09 -0.23
C SER A 263 -7.04 8.56 0.18
N VAL A 264 -5.98 7.86 -0.26
CA VAL A 264 -4.59 8.21 0.10
C VAL A 264 -4.18 9.48 -0.63
N THR A 265 -3.73 10.48 0.12
CA THR A 265 -3.26 11.76 -0.41
C THR A 265 -1.77 11.98 -0.20
N SER A 266 -1.16 11.34 0.82
CA SER A 266 0.25 11.51 1.14
C SER A 266 0.96 10.20 1.47
N ILE A 267 2.23 10.10 1.04
CA ILE A 267 3.13 8.99 1.31
C ILE A 267 4.40 9.57 1.94
N GLY A 268 4.65 9.19 3.20
CA GLY A 268 5.75 9.68 4.01
C GLY A 268 7.13 9.21 3.55
N GLY A 269 8.16 9.78 4.19
CA GLY A 269 9.55 9.46 3.90
C GLY A 269 9.87 7.99 4.12
N HIS A 270 10.58 7.38 3.16
CA HIS A 270 10.98 5.97 3.24
C HIS A 270 9.83 4.97 3.43
N ALA A 271 8.57 5.37 3.20
CA ALA A 271 7.39 4.56 3.52
C ALA A 271 7.44 3.13 2.94
N PHE A 272 8.04 2.95 1.77
CA PHE A 272 8.26 1.68 1.09
C PHE A 272 9.73 1.44 0.75
N GLU A 273 10.68 2.09 1.48
CA GLU A 273 12.11 1.89 1.24
C GLU A 273 12.47 0.41 1.28
N SER A 274 13.34 0.00 0.36
CA SER A 274 13.85 -1.38 0.30
C SER A 274 12.77 -2.47 0.19
N CYS A 275 11.58 -2.14 -0.32
CA CYS A 275 10.59 -3.13 -0.77
C CYS A 275 11.10 -3.82 -2.04
N SER A 276 12.18 -4.60 -1.91
CA SER A 276 12.93 -5.16 -3.04
C SER A 276 12.15 -6.18 -3.89
N GLY A 277 11.05 -6.73 -3.35
CA GLY A 277 10.14 -7.59 -4.11
C GLY A 277 9.16 -6.84 -5.01
N LEU A 278 8.99 -5.51 -4.78
CA LEU A 278 7.96 -4.73 -5.48
C LEU A 278 8.30 -4.58 -6.96
N THR A 279 7.43 -5.08 -7.83
CA THR A 279 7.58 -5.03 -9.29
C THR A 279 6.56 -4.12 -9.96
N SER A 280 5.40 -3.91 -9.32
CA SER A 280 4.34 -3.06 -9.85
C SER A 280 3.71 -2.19 -8.76
N LEU A 281 3.36 -0.95 -9.13
CA LEU A 281 2.74 0.07 -8.30
C LEU A 281 1.50 0.60 -8.99
N THR A 282 0.39 0.72 -8.25
CA THR A 282 -0.80 1.43 -8.72
C THR A 282 -1.12 2.58 -7.77
N LEU A 283 -1.06 3.79 -8.30
CA LEU A 283 -1.32 5.04 -7.58
C LEU A 283 -2.61 5.70 -8.09
N PRO A 284 -3.49 6.15 -7.21
CA PRO A 284 -4.58 7.05 -7.58
C PRO A 284 -4.08 8.49 -7.76
N SER A 285 -4.78 9.28 -8.55
CA SER A 285 -4.48 10.71 -8.74
C SER A 285 -4.64 11.56 -7.48
N SER A 286 -5.30 11.03 -6.46
CA SER A 286 -5.41 11.67 -5.14
C SER A 286 -4.07 11.80 -4.40
N VAL A 287 -3.07 10.99 -4.75
CA VAL A 287 -1.73 11.09 -4.16
C VAL A 287 -1.03 12.31 -4.73
N THR A 288 -1.00 13.38 -3.95
CA THR A 288 -0.38 14.67 -4.32
C THR A 288 0.96 14.90 -3.60
N GLU A 289 1.22 14.16 -2.53
CA GLU A 289 2.45 14.27 -1.75
C GLU A 289 3.16 12.92 -1.66
N ILE A 290 4.36 12.84 -2.24
CA ILE A 290 5.25 11.68 -2.13
C ILE A 290 6.60 12.22 -1.67
N ASP A 291 7.10 11.72 -0.53
CA ASP A 291 8.45 12.05 -0.10
C ASP A 291 9.48 11.46 -1.07
N TRP A 292 10.61 12.15 -1.27
CA TRP A 292 11.64 11.77 -2.24
C TRP A 292 12.27 10.40 -2.00
N SER A 293 12.20 9.90 -0.77
CA SER A 293 12.74 8.61 -0.35
C SER A 293 11.69 7.51 -0.24
N ALA A 294 10.40 7.83 -0.52
CA ALA A 294 9.28 6.91 -0.27
C ALA A 294 9.47 5.52 -0.89
N PHE A 295 10.04 5.43 -2.09
CA PHE A 295 10.33 4.19 -2.82
C PHE A 295 11.84 3.95 -3.00
N GLU A 296 12.68 4.52 -2.12
CA GLU A 296 14.13 4.33 -2.21
C GLU A 296 14.49 2.84 -2.17
N ARG A 297 15.43 2.42 -3.03
CA ARG A 297 15.87 1.00 -3.15
C ARG A 297 14.78 -0.01 -3.54
N CYS A 298 13.66 0.42 -4.12
CA CYS A 298 12.72 -0.47 -4.79
C CYS A 298 13.25 -0.87 -6.18
N ASN A 299 14.43 -1.51 -6.24
CA ASN A 299 15.20 -1.71 -7.46
C ASN A 299 14.53 -2.63 -8.50
N ASN A 300 13.49 -3.36 -8.13
CA ASN A 300 12.74 -4.24 -9.02
C ASN A 300 11.43 -3.61 -9.52
N LEU A 301 11.12 -2.38 -9.08
CA LEU A 301 9.91 -1.69 -9.54
C LEU A 301 10.08 -1.30 -11.01
N LYS A 302 9.22 -1.84 -11.87
CA LYS A 302 9.25 -1.66 -13.33
C LYS A 302 7.98 -1.04 -13.88
N GLU A 303 6.86 -1.27 -13.21
CA GLU A 303 5.54 -0.84 -13.68
C GLU A 303 4.92 0.13 -12.67
N CYS A 304 4.49 1.27 -13.17
CA CYS A 304 3.64 2.20 -12.43
C CYS A 304 2.37 2.47 -13.24
N ASN A 305 1.23 2.21 -12.61
CA ASN A 305 -0.09 2.52 -13.16
C ASN A 305 -0.67 3.69 -12.38
N CYS A 306 -1.05 4.76 -13.07
CA CYS A 306 -1.71 5.90 -12.47
C CYS A 306 -3.20 5.88 -12.79
N LEU A 307 -4.04 5.84 -11.75
CA LEU A 307 -5.49 5.87 -11.88
C LEU A 307 -5.96 7.32 -11.73
N LEU A 308 -6.40 7.93 -12.84
CA LEU A 308 -7.05 9.23 -12.81
C LEU A 308 -8.49 9.06 -12.33
N ASP A 309 -8.90 9.93 -11.43
CA ASP A 309 -10.29 9.99 -10.96
C ASP A 309 -11.25 10.37 -12.10
N SER A 310 -12.55 10.17 -11.88
CA SER A 310 -13.59 10.50 -12.85
C SER A 310 -13.63 12.00 -13.18
N ASP A 311 -13.17 12.86 -12.27
CA ASP A 311 -13.00 14.30 -12.48
C ASP A 311 -11.61 14.61 -13.05
N LEU A 312 -11.50 14.46 -14.35
CA LEU A 312 -10.26 14.74 -15.09
C LEU A 312 -9.85 16.21 -14.99
N GLU A 313 -10.80 17.15 -14.87
CA GLU A 313 -10.53 18.59 -14.76
C GLU A 313 -9.74 18.88 -13.47
N THR A 314 -10.15 18.31 -12.36
CA THR A 314 -9.44 18.45 -11.09
C THR A 314 -8.06 17.81 -11.17
N CYS A 315 -7.95 16.57 -11.71
CA CYS A 315 -6.66 15.91 -11.87
C CYS A 315 -5.64 16.72 -12.69
N LEU A 316 -6.11 17.38 -13.76
CA LEU A 316 -5.25 18.18 -14.64
C LEU A 316 -4.77 19.48 -14.00
N ALA A 317 -5.53 20.04 -13.05
CA ALA A 317 -5.18 21.30 -12.40
C ALA A 317 -4.03 21.17 -11.38
N TYR A 318 -3.79 19.96 -10.84
CA TYR A 318 -2.74 19.74 -9.86
C TYR A 318 -1.37 19.53 -10.52
N SER A 319 -0.31 19.99 -9.83
CA SER A 319 1.08 19.62 -10.14
C SER A 319 1.43 18.31 -9.47
N HIS A 320 2.07 17.41 -10.21
CA HIS A 320 2.51 16.11 -9.74
C HIS A 320 4.05 16.04 -9.69
N ASP A 321 4.69 17.10 -9.20
CA ASP A 321 6.16 17.20 -9.10
C ASP A 321 6.77 15.99 -8.36
N ASP A 322 6.01 15.43 -7.41
CA ASP A 322 6.42 14.30 -6.58
C ASP A 322 6.47 12.97 -7.34
N TRP A 323 5.82 12.85 -8.48
CA TRP A 323 5.87 11.62 -9.29
C TRP A 323 7.26 11.37 -9.90
N THR A 324 8.11 12.39 -9.99
CA THR A 324 9.53 12.21 -10.37
C THR A 324 10.31 11.36 -9.36
N LYS A 325 9.79 11.21 -8.14
CA LYS A 325 10.39 10.45 -7.05
C LYS A 325 10.12 8.94 -7.16
N ILE A 326 9.23 8.52 -8.08
CA ILE A 326 8.94 7.11 -8.33
C ILE A 326 10.06 6.53 -9.24
N PRO A 327 10.78 5.48 -8.82
CA PRO A 327 11.94 4.96 -9.55
C PRO A 327 11.52 4.05 -10.72
N VAL A 328 10.72 4.57 -11.66
CA VAL A 328 10.29 3.87 -12.87
C VAL A 328 10.64 4.70 -14.11
N ASP A 329 10.81 4.02 -15.25
CA ASP A 329 11.06 4.67 -16.55
C ASP A 329 9.76 4.98 -17.30
N GLU A 330 8.68 4.27 -16.99
CA GLU A 330 7.42 4.34 -17.71
C GLU A 330 6.24 4.38 -16.73
N ILE A 331 5.24 5.24 -17.03
CA ILE A 331 3.97 5.33 -16.30
C ILE A 331 2.83 5.11 -17.29
N LYS A 332 1.87 4.26 -16.92
CA LYS A 332 0.62 4.09 -17.66
C LYS A 332 -0.53 4.78 -16.94
N TYR A 333 -1.26 5.58 -17.68
CA TYR A 333 -2.41 6.31 -17.16
C TYR A 333 -3.70 5.59 -17.52
N TYR A 334 -4.63 5.56 -16.57
CA TYR A 334 -5.95 4.95 -16.71
C TYR A 334 -7.01 5.98 -16.30
N HIS A 335 -8.12 6.01 -17.02
CA HIS A 335 -9.28 6.85 -16.69
C HIS A 335 -10.53 5.97 -16.73
N ASN A 336 -11.35 6.04 -15.66
CA ASN A 336 -12.53 5.17 -15.51
C ASN A 336 -12.22 3.66 -15.73
N GLY A 337 -11.06 3.21 -15.27
CA GLY A 337 -10.60 1.82 -15.36
C GLY A 337 -10.18 1.37 -16.77
N GLN A 338 -10.11 2.29 -17.73
CA GLN A 338 -9.63 2.01 -19.10
C GLN A 338 -8.28 2.69 -19.34
N GLU A 339 -7.41 2.04 -20.11
CA GLU A 339 -6.12 2.60 -20.49
C GLU A 339 -6.31 3.88 -21.30
N LEU A 340 -5.71 4.97 -20.85
CA LEU A 340 -5.84 6.30 -21.46
C LEU A 340 -4.84 6.44 -22.62
N THR A 341 -5.28 6.03 -23.82
CA THR A 341 -4.45 6.16 -25.04
C THR A 341 -4.68 7.46 -25.78
N LYS A 342 -5.84 8.08 -25.60
CA LYS A 342 -6.19 9.38 -26.18
C LYS A 342 -6.62 10.32 -25.06
N LEU A 343 -5.94 11.43 -24.94
CA LEU A 343 -6.24 12.47 -23.96
C LEU A 343 -6.85 13.69 -24.68
N GLU A 344 -8.12 13.91 -24.44
CA GLU A 344 -8.83 15.12 -24.86
C GLU A 344 -9.03 16.01 -23.63
N ILE A 345 -8.31 17.13 -23.58
CA ILE A 345 -8.45 18.07 -22.47
C ILE A 345 -9.84 18.73 -22.54
N PRO A 346 -10.67 18.65 -21.48
CA PRO A 346 -11.99 19.28 -21.45
C PRO A 346 -11.91 20.79 -21.66
N SER A 347 -12.94 21.35 -22.29
CA SER A 347 -13.01 22.81 -22.57
C SER A 347 -13.15 23.67 -21.29
N GLY A 348 -13.50 23.06 -20.15
CA GLY A 348 -13.49 23.70 -18.83
C GLY A 348 -12.12 23.92 -18.24
N VAL A 349 -11.10 23.19 -18.74
CA VAL A 349 -9.72 23.26 -18.24
C VAL A 349 -9.02 24.49 -18.81
N ASP A 350 -8.53 25.36 -17.95
CA ASP A 350 -7.72 26.52 -18.30
C ASP A 350 -6.23 26.37 -17.99
N LYS A 351 -5.86 25.34 -17.19
CA LYS A 351 -4.50 25.11 -16.75
C LYS A 351 -4.18 23.60 -16.66
N ILE A 352 -3.01 23.21 -17.16
CA ILE A 352 -2.44 21.87 -16.97
C ILE A 352 -1.25 22.01 -16.02
N GLY A 353 -1.26 21.27 -14.92
CA GLY A 353 -0.20 21.27 -13.89
C GLY A 353 1.13 20.72 -14.40
N SER A 354 2.20 20.97 -13.64
CA SER A 354 3.52 20.35 -13.91
C SER A 354 3.46 18.84 -13.70
N TYR A 355 4.16 18.09 -14.53
CA TYR A 355 4.28 16.61 -14.45
C TYR A 355 2.95 15.84 -14.55
N SER A 356 1.84 16.44 -14.98
CA SER A 356 0.50 15.82 -15.00
C SER A 356 0.45 14.47 -15.73
N PHE A 357 1.24 14.28 -16.79
CA PHE A 357 1.36 13.04 -17.56
C PHE A 357 2.83 12.62 -17.74
N TYR A 358 3.63 12.86 -16.71
CA TYR A 358 5.05 12.51 -16.71
C TYR A 358 5.29 11.03 -17.07
N LYS A 359 6.17 10.78 -18.04
CA LYS A 359 6.51 9.43 -18.54
C LYS A 359 5.30 8.60 -19.02
N GLY A 360 4.24 9.26 -19.50
CA GLY A 360 2.99 8.63 -19.97
C GLY A 360 3.15 7.91 -21.30
N VAL A 361 3.68 6.67 -21.26
CA VAL A 361 4.03 5.90 -22.48
C VAL A 361 2.83 5.39 -23.28
N ASN A 362 1.67 5.24 -22.63
CA ASN A 362 0.44 4.76 -23.29
C ASN A 362 -0.34 5.87 -24.02
N LEU A 363 0.00 7.14 -23.79
CA LEU A 363 -0.63 8.24 -24.50
C LEU A 363 -0.16 8.29 -25.95
N THR A 364 -1.08 8.12 -26.88
CA THR A 364 -0.79 8.17 -28.33
C THR A 364 -1.31 9.44 -29.00
N SER A 365 -2.34 10.06 -28.44
CA SER A 365 -2.96 11.28 -28.98
C SER A 365 -3.30 12.26 -27.85
N LEU A 366 -3.01 13.54 -28.09
CA LEU A 366 -3.30 14.65 -27.18
C LEU A 366 -4.07 15.74 -27.93
N THR A 367 -5.18 16.22 -27.36
CA THR A 367 -5.95 17.36 -27.88
C THR A 367 -6.00 18.46 -26.84
N LEU A 368 -5.49 19.65 -27.21
CA LEU A 368 -5.39 20.85 -26.37
C LEU A 368 -6.35 21.93 -26.90
N PRO A 369 -7.46 22.21 -26.20
CA PRO A 369 -8.41 23.23 -26.60
C PRO A 369 -7.87 24.66 -26.36
N SER A 370 -8.46 25.63 -26.98
CA SER A 370 -8.08 27.05 -26.82
C SER A 370 -8.36 27.62 -25.43
N SER A 371 -9.16 26.93 -24.60
CA SER A 371 -9.39 27.26 -23.19
C SER A 371 -8.14 27.18 -22.32
N VAL A 372 -7.20 26.27 -22.64
CA VAL A 372 -5.96 26.12 -21.89
C VAL A 372 -5.08 27.35 -22.09
N THR A 373 -4.78 28.04 -21.00
CA THR A 373 -3.97 29.27 -20.97
C THR A 373 -2.56 29.03 -20.44
N SER A 374 -2.31 27.90 -19.79
CA SER A 374 -0.98 27.51 -19.30
C SER A 374 -0.77 26.01 -19.26
N ILE A 375 0.46 25.57 -19.57
CA ILE A 375 0.89 24.17 -19.44
C ILE A 375 2.17 24.18 -18.59
N GLY A 376 2.15 23.41 -17.50
CA GLY A 376 3.25 23.32 -16.54
C GLY A 376 4.50 22.66 -17.12
N SER A 377 5.61 22.83 -16.40
CA SER A 377 6.87 22.20 -16.78
C SER A 377 6.74 20.68 -16.76
N SER A 378 7.39 20.00 -17.70
CA SER A 378 7.41 18.52 -17.77
C SER A 378 6.03 17.84 -17.81
N ALA A 379 4.95 18.56 -18.12
CA ALA A 379 3.59 18.03 -18.12
C ALA A 379 3.43 16.77 -18.99
N PHE A 380 4.17 16.66 -20.07
CA PHE A 380 4.17 15.53 -21.01
C PHE A 380 5.61 15.02 -21.26
N GLU A 381 6.54 15.29 -20.35
CA GLU A 381 7.91 14.76 -20.45
C GLU A 381 7.91 13.24 -20.43
N GLY A 382 8.63 12.62 -21.36
CA GLY A 382 8.74 11.17 -21.47
C GLY A 382 7.51 10.48 -22.07
N CYS A 383 6.54 11.22 -22.62
CA CYS A 383 5.39 10.65 -23.33
C CYS A 383 5.81 10.05 -24.68
N SER A 384 6.60 8.97 -24.65
CA SER A 384 7.23 8.37 -25.83
C SER A 384 6.25 7.72 -26.82
N GLY A 385 5.01 7.42 -26.36
CA GLY A 385 3.94 6.86 -27.17
C GLY A 385 3.22 7.86 -28.07
N LEU A 386 3.44 9.18 -27.88
CA LEU A 386 2.72 10.20 -28.65
C LEU A 386 3.03 10.13 -30.16
N THR A 387 1.95 10.06 -30.95
CA THR A 387 1.99 10.09 -32.41
C THR A 387 1.28 11.31 -32.99
N SER A 388 0.40 11.94 -32.21
CA SER A 388 -0.34 13.14 -32.63
C SER A 388 -0.64 14.09 -31.49
N VAL A 389 -0.45 15.38 -31.69
CA VAL A 389 -0.84 16.46 -30.79
C VAL A 389 -1.67 17.47 -31.61
N TYR A 390 -2.87 17.76 -31.13
CA TYR A 390 -3.78 18.75 -31.73
C TYR A 390 -3.85 19.97 -30.82
N VAL A 391 -3.67 21.15 -31.39
CA VAL A 391 -3.75 22.43 -30.67
C VAL A 391 -4.76 23.36 -31.34
N SER A 392 -5.52 24.11 -30.55
CA SER A 392 -6.59 24.99 -31.08
C SER A 392 -6.26 26.49 -31.02
N TRP A 393 -5.08 26.88 -30.55
CA TRP A 393 -4.69 28.31 -30.48
C TRP A 393 -4.30 28.85 -31.84
N LYS A 394 -4.81 30.03 -32.19
CA LYS A 394 -4.37 30.78 -33.38
C LYS A 394 -2.99 31.41 -33.21
N SER A 395 -2.60 31.72 -31.97
CA SER A 395 -1.26 32.13 -31.61
C SER A 395 -0.69 31.09 -30.62
N PRO A 396 0.52 30.54 -30.85
CA PRO A 396 1.06 29.51 -30.02
C PRO A 396 1.14 29.90 -28.55
N LEU A 397 0.61 29.04 -27.67
CA LEU A 397 0.79 29.19 -26.24
C LEU A 397 2.28 28.98 -25.91
N SER A 398 2.85 29.82 -25.05
CA SER A 398 4.23 29.61 -24.58
C SER A 398 4.30 28.36 -23.69
N ILE A 399 5.24 27.47 -23.99
CA ILE A 399 5.52 26.24 -23.22
C ILE A 399 6.95 26.23 -22.72
N PHE A 400 7.20 25.45 -21.66
CA PHE A 400 8.57 25.22 -21.18
C PHE A 400 9.31 24.26 -22.11
N ALA A 401 10.64 24.37 -22.17
CA ALA A 401 11.48 23.43 -22.93
C ALA A 401 11.33 21.98 -22.42
N SER A 402 10.98 21.81 -21.17
CA SER A 402 10.77 20.49 -20.55
C SER A 402 9.37 19.91 -20.79
N THR A 403 8.37 20.71 -21.26
CA THR A 403 6.97 20.26 -21.38
C THR A 403 6.83 18.95 -22.16
N PHE A 404 7.55 18.79 -23.28
CA PHE A 404 7.57 17.59 -24.12
C PHE A 404 8.98 16.98 -24.24
N LYS A 405 9.85 17.24 -23.25
CA LYS A 405 11.18 16.66 -23.24
C LYS A 405 11.08 15.13 -23.24
N ASP A 406 11.91 14.47 -24.04
CA ASP A 406 11.92 13.00 -24.22
C ASP A 406 10.56 12.39 -24.68
N ALA A 407 9.59 13.22 -25.07
CA ALA A 407 8.43 12.80 -25.84
C ALA A 407 8.85 12.57 -27.30
N ASN A 408 8.10 11.77 -28.05
CA ASN A 408 8.44 11.35 -29.40
C ASN A 408 8.27 12.49 -30.46
N THR A 409 8.75 13.70 -30.17
CA THR A 409 8.50 14.91 -30.98
C THR A 409 9.06 14.85 -32.41
N GLU A 410 10.07 14.02 -32.66
CA GLU A 410 10.63 13.80 -34.01
C GLU A 410 9.66 13.07 -34.94
N LYS A 411 8.83 12.16 -34.43
CA LYS A 411 7.89 11.34 -35.19
C LYS A 411 6.43 11.75 -34.99
N CYS A 412 6.14 12.43 -33.87
CA CYS A 412 4.82 12.93 -33.55
C CYS A 412 4.41 14.07 -34.50
N ILE A 413 3.17 14.04 -34.96
CA ILE A 413 2.62 15.11 -35.80
C ILE A 413 1.94 16.14 -34.88
N LEU A 414 2.37 17.39 -34.97
CA LEU A 414 1.71 18.53 -34.36
C LEU A 414 0.69 19.10 -35.37
N TYR A 415 -0.59 19.00 -35.03
CA TYR A 415 -1.66 19.59 -35.81
C TYR A 415 -1.99 20.99 -35.29
N VAL A 416 -1.84 22.01 -36.15
CA VAL A 416 -2.04 23.42 -35.83
C VAL A 416 -3.18 24.02 -36.67
N PRO A 417 -3.87 25.09 -36.21
CA PRO A 417 -4.88 25.75 -36.99
C PRO A 417 -4.35 26.27 -38.35
N LYS A 418 -5.20 26.24 -39.36
CA LYS A 418 -4.84 26.69 -40.71
C LYS A 418 -4.35 28.15 -40.71
N GLY A 419 -3.22 28.41 -41.37
CA GLY A 419 -2.58 29.73 -41.48
C GLY A 419 -1.66 30.06 -40.29
N THR A 420 -1.29 29.08 -39.43
CA THR A 420 -0.47 29.32 -38.24
C THR A 420 0.85 28.54 -38.24
N TYR A 421 1.16 27.83 -39.34
CA TYR A 421 2.38 26.98 -39.44
C TYR A 421 3.65 27.73 -39.02
N ASP A 422 3.89 28.92 -39.60
CA ASP A 422 5.13 29.69 -39.36
C ASP A 422 5.21 30.16 -37.89
N ASP A 423 4.09 30.54 -37.29
CA ASP A 423 4.03 30.97 -35.89
C ASP A 423 4.42 29.85 -34.97
N TYR A 424 3.94 28.61 -35.21
CA TYR A 424 4.28 27.44 -34.41
C TYR A 424 5.73 26.99 -34.66
N TRP A 425 6.20 26.99 -35.91
CA TRP A 425 7.58 26.65 -36.27
C TRP A 425 8.59 27.55 -35.57
N LEU A 426 8.31 28.87 -35.50
CA LEU A 426 9.19 29.87 -34.88
C LEU A 426 9.04 29.94 -33.34
N SER A 427 8.08 29.24 -32.75
CA SER A 427 7.84 29.22 -31.30
C SER A 427 8.54 28.04 -30.60
N ASN A 428 8.31 27.89 -29.29
CA ASN A 428 8.76 26.74 -28.51
C ASN A 428 8.13 25.40 -28.97
N TRP A 429 7.09 25.44 -29.83
CA TRP A 429 6.49 24.25 -30.46
C TRP A 429 7.28 23.74 -31.66
N GLY A 430 8.25 24.51 -32.15
CA GLY A 430 9.17 24.08 -33.23
C GLY A 430 10.07 22.86 -32.87
N ILE A 431 9.93 22.33 -31.67
CA ILE A 431 10.52 21.03 -31.26
C ILE A 431 9.87 19.83 -31.98
N PHE A 432 8.64 20.00 -32.50
CA PHE A 432 7.98 18.99 -33.34
C PHE A 432 8.49 19.08 -34.77
N ALA A 433 9.12 17.98 -35.22
CA ALA A 433 9.69 17.93 -36.59
C ALA A 433 8.59 17.92 -37.68
N ASN A 434 7.38 17.50 -37.34
CA ASN A 434 6.27 17.36 -38.27
C ASN A 434 5.09 18.25 -37.83
N ILE A 435 4.92 19.40 -38.46
CA ILE A 435 3.79 20.31 -38.23
C ILE A 435 2.85 20.25 -39.43
N VAL A 436 1.55 20.08 -39.19
CA VAL A 436 0.52 19.99 -40.21
C VAL A 436 -0.63 20.92 -39.87
N GLU A 437 -1.03 21.75 -40.81
CA GLU A 437 -2.22 22.60 -40.65
C GLU A 437 -3.52 21.81 -40.84
N TYR A 438 -4.49 22.06 -39.96
CA TYR A 438 -5.82 21.49 -40.06
C TYR A 438 -6.91 22.56 -39.89
N ASP A 439 -8.12 22.26 -40.37
CA ASP A 439 -9.26 23.15 -40.26
C ASP A 439 -9.92 22.95 -38.90
N ALA A 440 -9.69 23.85 -37.95
CA ALA A 440 -10.12 23.75 -36.57
C ALA A 440 -11.65 23.96 -36.34
N THR A 441 -12.42 24.19 -37.41
CA THR A 441 -13.85 24.50 -37.32
C THR A 441 -14.75 23.34 -36.87
N GLY A 442 -14.18 22.22 -36.37
CA GLY A 442 -14.94 21.03 -35.95
C GLY A 442 -14.54 20.38 -34.61
N ILE A 443 -13.59 20.95 -33.86
CA ILE A 443 -13.08 20.28 -32.62
C ILE A 443 -13.94 20.60 -31.38
N ASP A 444 -14.74 21.65 -31.39
CA ASP A 444 -15.58 22.04 -30.22
C ASP A 444 -16.73 21.03 -29.92
N HIS A 445 -16.92 19.98 -30.72
CA HIS A 445 -17.96 18.97 -30.52
C HIS A 445 -17.51 17.55 -30.99
N ILE A 446 -16.52 16.93 -30.37
CA ILE A 446 -16.41 15.49 -30.44
C ILE A 446 -17.16 14.90 -29.23
N THR A 447 -18.48 14.81 -29.36
CA THR A 447 -19.28 13.94 -28.49
C THR A 447 -18.98 12.50 -28.85
N THR A 448 -18.55 11.71 -27.88
CA THR A 448 -18.27 10.27 -27.96
C THR A 448 -19.53 9.42 -28.18
N SER A 449 -20.31 9.69 -29.22
CA SER A 449 -21.37 8.77 -29.72
C SER A 449 -21.86 9.24 -31.09
N GLY A 450 -21.15 8.86 -32.15
CA GLY A 450 -21.62 9.08 -33.51
C GLY A 450 -20.71 8.36 -34.51
N GLU A 451 -21.31 7.73 -35.51
CA GLU A 451 -20.57 7.15 -36.62
C GLU A 451 -19.60 8.18 -37.21
N ALA A 452 -18.35 7.76 -37.42
CA ALA A 452 -17.30 8.57 -38.02
C ALA A 452 -17.76 9.15 -39.35
N LYS A 453 -17.85 10.48 -39.45
CA LYS A 453 -18.29 11.14 -40.69
C LYS A 453 -17.13 11.43 -41.63
N GLU A 454 -17.33 11.26 -42.90
CA GLU A 454 -16.37 11.66 -43.94
C GLU A 454 -16.13 13.16 -43.88
N ILE A 455 -14.86 13.60 -43.70
CA ILE A 455 -14.46 14.99 -43.65
C ILE A 455 -13.71 15.45 -44.90
N SER A 456 -13.03 14.54 -45.60
CA SER A 456 -12.41 14.87 -46.89
C SER A 456 -12.15 13.59 -47.68
N ARG A 457 -12.09 13.76 -48.99
CA ARG A 457 -11.84 12.67 -49.96
C ARG A 457 -10.80 13.14 -50.96
N TYR A 458 -9.95 12.19 -51.35
CA TYR A 458 -8.89 12.45 -52.31
C TYR A 458 -8.86 11.33 -53.35
N ALA A 459 -8.50 11.67 -54.59
CA ALA A 459 -8.16 10.70 -55.60
C ALA A 459 -6.81 10.00 -55.30
N ALA A 460 -6.50 8.91 -56.01
CA ALA A 460 -5.27 8.16 -55.80
C ALA A 460 -3.99 8.99 -56.08
N ASP A 461 -4.08 10.08 -56.83
CA ASP A 461 -3.02 11.03 -57.17
C ASP A 461 -2.89 12.17 -56.13
N GLY A 462 -3.73 12.15 -55.08
CA GLY A 462 -3.72 13.17 -54.00
C GLY A 462 -4.60 14.38 -54.27
N GLN A 463 -5.30 14.46 -55.43
CA GLN A 463 -6.21 15.55 -55.69
C GLN A 463 -7.47 15.45 -54.79
N ARG A 464 -7.84 16.53 -54.12
CA ARG A 464 -9.05 16.60 -53.28
C ARG A 464 -10.31 16.50 -54.14
N LEU A 465 -11.23 15.65 -53.71
CA LEU A 465 -12.51 15.41 -54.38
C LEU A 465 -13.63 16.00 -53.53
N GLU A 466 -14.54 16.75 -54.15
CA GLU A 466 -15.75 17.24 -53.48
C GLU A 466 -16.88 16.21 -53.47
N VAL A 467 -16.85 15.27 -54.42
CA VAL A 467 -17.78 14.16 -54.54
C VAL A 467 -17.01 12.85 -54.83
N PRO A 468 -17.60 11.68 -54.55
CA PRO A 468 -16.95 10.40 -54.88
C PRO A 468 -16.69 10.31 -56.40
N ALA A 469 -15.43 10.08 -56.77
CA ALA A 469 -15.02 9.84 -58.17
C ALA A 469 -14.79 8.33 -58.43
N LYS A 470 -15.10 7.91 -59.62
CA LYS A 470 -14.87 6.49 -60.03
C LYS A 470 -13.40 6.11 -59.87
N GLY A 471 -13.19 4.93 -59.23
CA GLY A 471 -11.87 4.41 -58.96
C GLY A 471 -11.51 4.47 -57.44
N LEU A 472 -10.22 4.40 -57.14
CA LEU A 472 -9.72 4.42 -55.76
C LEU A 472 -9.80 5.82 -55.17
N ASN A 473 -10.55 5.97 -54.08
CA ASN A 473 -10.62 7.21 -53.30
C ASN A 473 -10.02 6.96 -51.90
N ILE A 474 -9.30 7.95 -51.38
CA ILE A 474 -8.76 7.98 -50.02
C ILE A 474 -9.69 8.87 -49.23
N VAL A 475 -10.42 8.30 -48.27
CA VAL A 475 -11.43 9.02 -47.48
C VAL A 475 -10.91 9.18 -46.05
N LYS A 476 -10.90 10.39 -45.57
CA LYS A 476 -10.57 10.76 -44.18
C LYS A 476 -11.86 11.00 -43.42
N TYR A 477 -11.95 10.42 -42.22
CA TYR A 477 -13.11 10.49 -41.33
C TYR A 477 -12.85 11.39 -40.14
N SER A 478 -13.92 11.83 -39.47
CA SER A 478 -13.89 12.70 -38.28
C SER A 478 -13.19 12.09 -37.06
N ASP A 479 -13.02 10.77 -37.02
CA ASP A 479 -12.27 10.03 -36.00
C ASP A 479 -10.76 9.94 -36.31
N GLY A 480 -10.29 10.65 -37.34
CA GLY A 480 -8.90 10.61 -37.80
C GLY A 480 -8.54 9.38 -38.66
N SER A 481 -9.46 8.42 -38.81
CA SER A 481 -9.23 7.23 -39.65
C SER A 481 -9.18 7.59 -41.13
N VAL A 482 -8.33 6.89 -41.89
CA VAL A 482 -8.23 7.02 -43.35
C VAL A 482 -8.55 5.66 -43.97
N LYS A 483 -9.56 5.64 -44.86
CA LYS A 483 -9.96 4.41 -45.57
C LYS A 483 -9.75 4.55 -47.09
N LYS A 484 -9.32 3.48 -47.71
CA LYS A 484 -9.32 3.35 -49.18
C LYS A 484 -10.68 2.81 -49.61
N VAL A 485 -11.41 3.60 -50.38
CA VAL A 485 -12.77 3.26 -50.86
C VAL A 485 -12.73 3.18 -52.36
N VAL A 486 -13.12 2.06 -52.93
CA VAL A 486 -13.27 1.90 -54.40
C VAL A 486 -14.70 2.29 -54.79
N VAL A 487 -14.84 3.33 -55.60
CA VAL A 487 -16.09 3.80 -56.14
C VAL A 487 -16.25 3.23 -57.54
N GLN A 488 -17.30 2.45 -57.75
CA GLN A 488 -17.61 1.78 -59.03
C GLN A 488 -18.25 2.68 -60.04
#